data_100646fddf29c81a48f4939ee9c298f2
#
_entry.id   100646fddf29c81a48f4939ee9c298f2
#
_cell.length_a   1.000
_cell.length_b   1.000
_cell.length_c   1.000
_cell.angle_alpha   90.00
_cell.angle_beta   90.00
_cell.angle_gamma   90.00
#
_symmetry.space_group_name_H-M   'P 1'
#
loop_
_entity.id
_entity.type
_entity.pdbx_description
1 polymer ?
#
loop_
_entity_poly.entity_id
_entity_poly.type
_entity_poly.pdbx_seq_one_letter_code
_entity_poly.pdbx_strand_id
1 'polypeptide(L)'
;MKKSAGVIVKVGDKCLLCKRNALESHAGEWSIPGGKMEEGEDEVETAHREFFEETNLELARPLDFIGVIKRTNREGTKQKGVMYVFSTEHDEEVLPDLENAKDGQEHTECGYFGLDELPKPMNDTFKEMITNFLNRKQ
;
A
#
# COMPACT_ATOMS: atom_id res chain seq x y z
N MET A 1 14.73 -7.06 12.32
CA MET A 1 13.65 -6.11 12.01
C MET A 1 12.99 -6.53 10.70
N LYS A 2 11.67 -6.56 10.68
CA LYS A 2 10.92 -6.96 9.46
C LYS A 2 10.95 -5.83 8.43
N LYS A 3 11.20 -6.20 7.17
CA LYS A 3 11.14 -5.26 6.06
C LYS A 3 9.98 -5.60 5.14
N SER A 4 9.31 -4.57 4.67
CA SER A 4 8.22 -4.70 3.70
C SER A 4 8.29 -3.56 2.70
N ALA A 5 7.49 -3.66 1.64
CA ALA A 5 7.40 -2.61 0.64
C ALA A 5 5.95 -2.49 0.17
N GLY A 6 5.55 -1.27 -0.15
CA GLY A 6 4.21 -1.01 -0.65
C GLY A 6 4.20 0.05 -1.74
N VAL A 7 3.08 0.15 -2.45
CA VAL A 7 2.96 1.03 -3.61
C VAL A 7 1.72 1.91 -3.50
N ILE A 8 1.93 3.21 -3.65
CA ILE A 8 0.81 4.15 -3.84
C ILE A 8 0.62 4.31 -5.34
N VAL A 9 -0.51 3.84 -5.85
CA VAL A 9 -0.88 4.04 -7.25
C VAL A 9 -1.77 5.27 -7.33
N LYS A 10 -1.26 6.30 -7.97
CA LYS A 10 -1.97 7.57 -8.14
C LYS A 10 -2.66 7.62 -9.50
N VAL A 11 -3.93 8.01 -9.50
CA VAL A 11 -4.70 8.28 -10.72
C VAL A 11 -5.36 9.65 -10.52
N GLY A 12 -4.90 10.66 -11.24
CA GLY A 12 -5.36 12.02 -11.03
C GLY A 12 -5.01 12.49 -9.62
N ASP A 13 -6.01 12.87 -8.84
CA ASP A 13 -5.84 13.30 -7.45
C ASP A 13 -6.25 12.23 -6.42
N LYS A 14 -6.38 10.98 -6.87
CA LYS A 14 -6.79 9.85 -6.04
C LYS A 14 -5.71 8.79 -6.00
N CYS A 15 -5.77 7.92 -5.00
CA CYS A 15 -4.87 6.77 -4.93
C CYS A 15 -5.63 5.50 -4.54
N LEU A 16 -5.05 4.36 -4.92
CA LEU A 16 -5.62 3.03 -4.64
C LEU A 16 -5.39 2.65 -3.18
N LEU A 17 -6.47 2.32 -2.49
CA LEU A 17 -6.44 1.80 -1.13
C LEU A 17 -7.26 0.52 -1.05
N CYS A 18 -6.83 -0.40 -0.20
CA CYS A 18 -7.51 -1.67 -0.01
C CYS A 18 -7.74 -1.91 1.48
N LYS A 19 -8.90 -2.48 1.80
CA LYS A 19 -9.30 -2.78 3.18
C LYS A 19 -8.84 -4.18 3.55
N ARG A 20 -8.13 -4.30 4.66
CA ARG A 20 -7.60 -5.57 5.11
C ARG A 20 -8.69 -6.49 5.63
N ASN A 21 -8.58 -7.78 5.30
CA ASN A 21 -9.51 -8.82 5.72
C ASN A 21 -9.48 -8.98 7.25
N ALA A 22 -10.59 -9.41 7.82
CA ALA A 22 -10.73 -9.63 9.27
C ALA A 22 -9.77 -10.67 9.84
N LEU A 23 -9.22 -11.55 9.00
CA LEU A 23 -8.25 -12.58 9.43
C LEU A 23 -6.81 -12.11 9.38
N GLU A 24 -6.56 -10.90 8.86
CA GLU A 24 -5.22 -10.34 8.74
C GLU A 24 -4.87 -9.47 9.94
N SER A 25 -3.57 -9.20 10.12
CA SER A 25 -3.14 -8.18 11.08
C SER A 25 -3.72 -6.82 10.65
N HIS A 26 -4.04 -5.97 11.62
CA HIS A 26 -4.67 -4.67 11.35
C HIS A 26 -5.98 -4.82 10.58
N ALA A 27 -6.77 -5.83 10.94
CA ALA A 27 -8.05 -6.16 10.29
C ALA A 27 -8.96 -4.94 10.15
N GLY A 28 -9.56 -4.80 8.97
CA GLY A 28 -10.49 -3.72 8.68
C GLY A 28 -9.87 -2.38 8.39
N GLU A 29 -8.55 -2.23 8.54
CA GLU A 29 -7.87 -0.97 8.20
C GLU A 29 -7.63 -0.88 6.71
N TRP A 30 -7.73 0.33 6.20
CA TRP A 30 -7.41 0.63 4.81
C TRP A 30 -5.93 0.96 4.69
N SER A 31 -5.29 0.44 3.66
CA SER A 31 -3.87 0.66 3.43
C SER A 31 -3.54 0.52 1.94
N ILE A 32 -2.27 0.78 1.62
CA ILE A 32 -1.77 0.54 0.27
C ILE A 32 -1.41 -0.94 0.10
N PRO A 33 -1.49 -1.47 -1.13
CA PRO A 33 -1.00 -2.82 -1.40
C PRO A 33 0.49 -2.94 -1.11
N GLY A 34 0.89 -4.04 -0.49
CA GLY A 34 2.28 -4.28 -0.15
C GLY A 34 2.41 -5.46 0.78
N GLY A 35 3.63 -5.85 1.08
CA GLY A 35 3.88 -6.98 1.94
C GLY A 35 5.35 -7.18 2.26
N LYS A 36 5.64 -8.33 2.85
CA LYS A 36 6.96 -8.65 3.40
C LYS A 36 7.98 -8.97 2.32
N MET A 37 9.20 -8.47 2.55
CA MET A 37 10.36 -8.79 1.73
C MET A 37 10.75 -10.26 1.95
N GLU A 38 11.02 -10.94 0.86
CA GLU A 38 11.55 -12.31 0.90
C GLU A 38 13.08 -12.27 0.81
N GLU A 39 13.70 -13.34 1.26
CA GLU A 39 15.14 -13.46 1.20
C GLU A 39 15.64 -13.35 -0.25
N GLY A 40 16.65 -12.52 -0.47
CA GLY A 40 17.21 -12.30 -1.79
C GLY A 40 16.54 -11.21 -2.60
N GLU A 41 15.44 -10.65 -2.11
CA GLU A 41 14.77 -9.53 -2.78
C GLU A 41 15.30 -8.18 -2.31
N ASP A 42 15.29 -7.19 -3.21
CA ASP A 42 15.40 -5.79 -2.79
C ASP A 42 13.99 -5.20 -2.64
N GLU A 43 13.93 -3.94 -2.22
CA GLU A 43 12.68 -3.25 -1.91
C GLU A 43 11.79 -3.11 -3.15
N VAL A 44 12.38 -2.81 -4.30
CA VAL A 44 11.63 -2.63 -5.56
C VAL A 44 11.03 -3.94 -6.02
N GLU A 45 11.82 -5.02 -5.95
CA GLU A 45 11.34 -6.36 -6.31
C GLU A 45 10.17 -6.79 -5.42
N THR A 46 10.27 -6.52 -4.11
CA THR A 46 9.19 -6.80 -3.16
C THR A 46 7.94 -6.02 -3.52
N ALA A 47 8.07 -4.73 -3.82
CA ALA A 47 6.95 -3.88 -4.17
C ALA A 47 6.21 -4.42 -5.40
N HIS A 48 6.94 -4.76 -6.46
CA HIS A 48 6.34 -5.33 -7.68
C HIS A 48 5.64 -6.66 -7.40
N ARG A 49 6.32 -7.58 -6.71
CA ARG A 49 5.78 -8.91 -6.44
C ARG A 49 4.53 -8.84 -5.58
N GLU A 50 4.58 -8.12 -4.46
CA GLU A 50 3.45 -8.01 -3.55
C GLU A 50 2.26 -7.32 -4.20
N PHE A 51 2.52 -6.27 -4.97
CA PHE A 51 1.44 -5.58 -5.67
C PHE A 51 0.69 -6.54 -6.60
N PHE A 52 1.44 -7.30 -7.40
CA PHE A 52 0.82 -8.26 -8.32
C PHE A 52 0.08 -9.38 -7.58
N GLU A 53 0.67 -9.92 -6.53
CA GLU A 53 0.06 -11.02 -5.76
C GLU A 53 -1.24 -10.61 -5.08
N GLU A 54 -1.36 -9.36 -4.68
CA GLU A 54 -2.55 -8.87 -3.99
C GLU A 54 -3.63 -8.31 -4.92
N THR A 55 -3.26 -7.83 -6.09
CA THR A 55 -4.18 -7.12 -6.98
C THR A 55 -4.43 -7.77 -8.32
N ASN A 56 -3.57 -8.68 -8.74
CA ASN A 56 -3.56 -9.26 -10.10
C ASN A 56 -3.37 -8.21 -11.20
N LEU A 57 -2.80 -7.04 -10.84
CA LEU A 57 -2.49 -5.97 -11.77
C LEU A 57 -0.99 -5.79 -11.89
N GLU A 58 -0.54 -5.41 -13.09
CA GLU A 58 0.85 -5.05 -13.32
C GLU A 58 1.00 -3.53 -13.25
N LEU A 59 2.15 -3.11 -12.72
CA LEU A 59 2.47 -1.69 -12.67
C LEU A 59 2.99 -1.26 -14.04
N ALA A 60 2.33 -0.28 -14.63
CA ALA A 60 2.59 0.15 -16.01
C ALA A 60 3.80 1.07 -16.15
N ARG A 61 4.30 1.62 -15.05
CA ARG A 61 5.39 2.61 -15.05
C ARG A 61 6.38 2.30 -13.95
N PRO A 62 7.62 2.82 -14.06
CA PRO A 62 8.61 2.67 -12.99
C PRO A 62 8.12 3.21 -11.66
N LEU A 63 8.69 2.66 -10.59
CA LEU A 63 8.37 3.09 -9.23
C LEU A 63 9.33 4.18 -8.77
N ASP A 64 8.78 5.20 -8.11
CA ASP A 64 9.56 6.25 -7.46
C ASP A 64 9.54 6.02 -5.96
N PHE A 65 10.71 6.04 -5.33
CA PHE A 65 10.79 5.91 -3.87
C PHE A 65 10.34 7.21 -3.21
N ILE A 66 9.41 7.13 -2.26
CA ILE A 66 8.88 8.33 -1.59
C ILE A 66 9.17 8.39 -0.10
N GLY A 67 9.56 7.29 0.53
CA GLY A 67 9.91 7.32 1.94
C GLY A 67 9.69 5.99 2.64
N VAL A 68 9.90 6.01 3.94
CA VAL A 68 9.71 4.81 4.77
C VAL A 68 8.71 5.09 5.87
N ILE A 69 7.99 4.05 6.26
CA ILE A 69 7.10 4.08 7.41
C ILE A 69 7.67 3.13 8.44
N LYS A 70 7.93 3.63 9.64
CA LYS A 70 8.37 2.79 10.75
C LYS A 70 7.17 2.06 11.33
N ARG A 71 7.29 0.75 11.49
CA ARG A 71 6.26 -0.08 12.09
C ARG A 71 6.65 -0.31 13.54
N THR A 72 5.74 -0.01 14.46
CA THR A 72 5.99 -0.15 15.90
C THR A 72 5.08 -1.20 16.51
N ASN A 73 5.40 -1.61 17.74
CA ASN A 73 4.50 -2.45 18.51
C ASN A 73 3.24 -1.64 18.89
N ARG A 74 2.25 -2.32 19.48
CA ARG A 74 0.98 -1.69 19.83
C ARG A 74 1.15 -0.49 20.76
N GLU A 75 2.11 -0.55 21.69
CA GLU A 75 2.37 0.51 22.66
C GLU A 75 3.17 1.67 22.07
N GLY A 76 3.73 1.51 20.87
CA GLY A 76 4.57 2.54 20.24
C GLY A 76 5.95 2.69 20.87
N THR A 77 6.35 1.75 21.72
CA THR A 77 7.61 1.83 22.47
C THR A 77 8.79 1.19 21.77
N LYS A 78 8.55 0.31 20.79
CA LYS A 78 9.60 -0.42 20.09
C LYS A 78 9.30 -0.53 18.61
N GLN A 79 10.30 -0.25 17.79
CA GLN A 79 10.18 -0.43 16.34
C GLN A 79 10.29 -1.91 15.99
N LYS A 80 9.31 -2.43 15.26
CA LYS A 80 9.26 -3.84 14.83
C LYS A 80 9.66 -4.03 13.37
N GLY A 81 9.54 -2.99 12.58
CA GLY A 81 9.84 -3.11 11.16
C GLY A 81 9.85 -1.78 10.45
N VAL A 82 10.06 -1.85 9.15
CA VAL A 82 10.06 -0.69 8.27
C VAL A 82 9.37 -1.09 6.95
N MET A 83 8.55 -0.19 6.42
CA MET A 83 7.98 -0.35 5.09
C MET A 83 8.56 0.71 4.16
N TYR A 84 9.13 0.27 3.06
CA TYR A 84 9.61 1.15 1.99
C TYR A 84 8.41 1.46 1.09
N VAL A 85 8.12 2.74 0.88
CA VAL A 85 6.94 3.14 0.12
C VAL A 85 7.36 3.76 -1.19
N PHE A 86 6.78 3.24 -2.26
CA PHE A 86 7.00 3.70 -3.63
C PHE A 86 5.70 4.25 -4.20
N SER A 87 5.82 5.04 -5.25
CA SER A 87 4.65 5.55 -5.96
C SER A 87 4.78 5.35 -7.45
N THR A 88 3.65 5.28 -8.11
CA THR A 88 3.56 5.30 -9.56
C THR A 88 2.25 5.95 -9.97
N GLU A 89 2.13 6.35 -11.22
CA GLU A 89 0.89 6.90 -11.76
C GLU A 89 0.32 5.98 -12.83
N HIS A 90 -0.98 5.84 -12.82
CA HIS A 90 -1.73 5.17 -13.88
C HIS A 90 -2.72 6.17 -14.47
N ASP A 91 -3.13 5.93 -15.71
CA ASP A 91 -4.07 6.84 -16.41
C ASP A 91 -5.52 6.53 -16.07
N GLU A 92 -5.80 5.32 -15.62
CA GLU A 92 -7.16 4.86 -15.35
C GLU A 92 -7.28 4.19 -13.98
N GLU A 93 -8.44 4.34 -13.36
CA GLU A 93 -8.76 3.69 -12.08
C GLU A 93 -9.15 2.23 -12.34
N VAL A 94 -8.15 1.37 -12.46
CA VAL A 94 -8.37 -0.06 -12.63
C VAL A 94 -8.40 -0.71 -11.25
N LEU A 95 -9.50 -1.36 -10.92
CA LEU A 95 -9.65 -2.02 -9.61
C LEU A 95 -8.94 -3.37 -9.58
N PRO A 96 -8.35 -3.73 -8.42
CA PRO A 96 -7.79 -5.07 -8.24
C PRO A 96 -8.80 -6.16 -8.50
N ASP A 97 -8.31 -7.27 -9.05
CA ASP A 97 -9.08 -8.49 -9.24
C ASP A 97 -8.76 -9.42 -8.07
N LEU A 98 -9.45 -9.20 -6.95
CA LEU A 98 -9.17 -9.93 -5.71
C LEU A 98 -9.47 -11.43 -5.82
N GLU A 99 -10.42 -11.79 -6.67
CA GLU A 99 -10.80 -13.19 -6.86
C GLU A 99 -9.68 -14.01 -7.52
N ASN A 100 -9.00 -13.43 -8.49
CA ASN A 100 -7.95 -14.12 -9.25
C ASN A 100 -6.53 -13.81 -8.77
N ALA A 101 -6.36 -12.85 -7.88
CA ALA A 101 -5.06 -12.54 -7.33
C ALA A 101 -4.63 -13.64 -6.35
N LYS A 102 -3.35 -14.00 -6.38
CA LYS A 102 -2.80 -15.06 -5.52
C LYS A 102 -3.13 -14.82 -4.05
N ASP A 103 -2.94 -13.58 -3.57
CA ASP A 103 -3.19 -13.20 -2.20
C ASP A 103 -4.32 -12.18 -2.06
N GLY A 104 -5.26 -12.20 -3.01
CA GLY A 104 -6.40 -11.27 -3.03
C GLY A 104 -7.30 -11.37 -1.80
N GLN A 105 -7.33 -12.54 -1.17
CA GLN A 105 -8.13 -12.76 0.04
C GLN A 105 -7.63 -11.97 1.26
N GLU A 106 -6.43 -11.38 1.17
CA GLU A 106 -5.93 -10.50 2.25
C GLU A 106 -6.74 -9.21 2.33
N HIS A 107 -7.49 -8.89 1.29
CA HIS A 107 -8.34 -7.70 1.22
C HIS A 107 -9.80 -8.05 0.99
N THR A 108 -10.71 -7.21 1.50
CA THR A 108 -12.15 -7.39 1.27
C THR A 108 -12.69 -6.47 0.18
N GLU A 109 -12.08 -5.31 0.01
CA GLU A 109 -12.48 -4.37 -1.02
C GLU A 109 -11.36 -3.38 -1.28
N CYS A 110 -11.38 -2.75 -2.46
CA CYS A 110 -10.41 -1.73 -2.84
C CYS A 110 -11.13 -0.61 -3.58
N GLY A 111 -10.52 0.57 -3.59
CA GLY A 111 -11.06 1.71 -4.32
C GLY A 111 -10.02 2.81 -4.46
N TYR A 112 -10.36 3.83 -5.23
CA TYR A 112 -9.52 5.02 -5.41
C TYR A 112 -10.14 6.17 -4.62
N PHE A 113 -9.32 6.81 -3.79
CA PHE A 113 -9.79 7.83 -2.86
C PHE A 113 -8.93 9.08 -2.94
N GLY A 114 -9.58 10.24 -2.94
CA GLY A 114 -8.91 11.52 -2.83
C GLY A 114 -8.81 11.95 -1.36
N LEU A 115 -8.15 13.10 -1.12
CA LEU A 115 -7.91 13.58 0.24
C LEU A 115 -9.19 13.83 1.03
N ASP A 116 -10.25 14.30 0.37
CA ASP A 116 -11.51 14.64 1.03
C ASP A 116 -12.38 13.43 1.35
N GLU A 117 -12.00 12.26 0.88
CA GLU A 117 -12.81 11.05 1.01
C GLU A 117 -12.02 9.82 1.46
N LEU A 118 -10.92 10.03 2.19
CA LEU A 118 -10.11 8.92 2.68
C LEU A 118 -10.94 8.02 3.59
N PRO A 119 -10.90 6.70 3.36
CA PRO A 119 -11.73 5.77 4.13
C PRO A 119 -11.19 5.57 5.54
N LYS A 120 -12.06 5.08 6.42
CA LYS A 120 -11.72 4.80 7.83
C LYS A 120 -12.05 3.35 8.16
N PRO A 121 -11.32 2.74 9.06
CA PRO A 121 -10.13 3.24 9.76
C PRO A 121 -8.87 3.14 8.92
N MET A 122 -7.91 4.02 9.21
CA MET A 122 -6.61 4.03 8.56
C MET A 122 -5.55 4.42 9.58
N ASN A 123 -4.40 3.76 9.53
CA ASN A 123 -3.26 4.08 10.39
C ASN A 123 -2.84 5.54 10.16
N ASP A 124 -2.60 6.29 11.24
CA ASP A 124 -2.29 7.72 11.16
C ASP A 124 -1.02 8.01 10.35
N THR A 125 -0.01 7.17 10.46
CA THR A 125 1.25 7.35 9.73
C THR A 125 1.04 7.18 8.23
N PHE A 126 0.26 6.17 7.82
CA PHE A 126 -0.13 5.98 6.42
C PHE A 126 -0.93 7.16 5.92
N LYS A 127 -1.90 7.61 6.71
CA LYS A 127 -2.75 8.73 6.35
C LYS A 127 -1.93 10.00 6.11
N GLU A 128 -0.96 10.27 6.98
CA GLU A 128 -0.07 11.42 6.85
C GLU A 128 0.76 11.34 5.57
N MET A 129 1.35 10.18 5.29
CA MET A 129 2.16 9.99 4.09
C MET A 129 1.32 10.16 2.81
N ILE A 130 0.12 9.56 2.78
CA ILE A 130 -0.79 9.66 1.64
C ILE A 130 -1.22 11.11 1.44
N THR A 131 -1.56 11.81 2.53
CA THR A 131 -1.97 13.20 2.49
C THR A 131 -0.86 14.07 1.90
N ASN A 132 0.36 13.91 2.40
CA ASN A 132 1.51 14.66 1.91
C ASN A 132 1.79 14.36 0.44
N PHE A 133 1.70 13.09 0.06
CA PHE A 133 1.94 12.68 -1.32
C PHE A 133 0.92 13.27 -2.29
N LEU A 134 -0.38 13.18 -1.96
CA LEU A 134 -1.44 13.69 -2.84
C LEU A 134 -1.46 15.22 -2.91
N ASN A 135 -0.90 15.90 -1.92
CA ASN A 135 -0.79 17.36 -1.91
C ASN A 135 0.40 17.89 -2.69
N ARG A 136 1.31 17.03 -3.16
CA ARG A 136 2.47 17.47 -3.92
C ARG A 136 2.04 18.11 -5.22
N LYS A 137 2.60 19.30 -5.49
CA LYS A 137 2.43 19.94 -6.78
C LYS A 137 3.38 19.29 -7.78
N GLN A 138 2.87 18.95 -8.91
CA GLN A 138 3.63 18.39 -10.00
C GLN A 138 4.41 19.51 -10.71
#